data_7f01bb8e03325d8a3b00b7972a169357
#
_entry.id   7f01bb8e03325d8a3b00b7972a169357
#
_cell.length_a   1.000
_cell.length_b   1.000
_cell.length_c   1.000
_cell.angle_alpha   90.00
_cell.angle_beta   90.00
_cell.angle_gamma   90.00
#
_symmetry.space_group_name_H-M   'P 1'
#
loop_
_entity.id
_entity.type
_entity.pdbx_description
1 polymer ?
#
loop_
_entity_poly.entity_id
_entity_poly.type
_entity_poly.pdbx_seq_one_letter_code
_entity_poly.pdbx_strand_id
1 'polypeptide(L)'
;MAKTTKKKNKISIFDVVNLIAMILVGLIMLMPILNLVAKAFSSEGNVIAGKVLFWPLGFQTGTIKYVLTTPEFGTSFLVTVTVTITGTIGAMLLTVMAAYPLSKPHLIGRKFFLYIFVFIMLFSAGMVPNYILFRTLHLTNTIFALIFSGMFSSFNLFLIKNYFETLPEVIEEAARIDGASNMRIFFSVVLPM
;
A
#
# COMPACT_ATOMS: atom_id res chain seq x y z
N MET A 1 -5.63 -34.85 -28.38
CA MET A 1 -4.38 -34.72 -27.60
C MET A 1 -3.44 -33.75 -28.34
N ALA A 2 -3.44 -32.48 -27.98
CA ALA A 2 -2.57 -31.48 -28.59
C ALA A 2 -1.26 -31.43 -27.78
N LYS A 3 -0.15 -31.88 -28.39
CA LYS A 3 1.20 -31.76 -27.86
C LYS A 3 1.59 -30.28 -27.83
N THR A 4 1.57 -29.66 -26.67
CA THR A 4 2.19 -28.35 -26.45
C THR A 4 3.71 -28.52 -26.55
N THR A 5 4.27 -28.21 -27.68
CA THR A 5 5.71 -28.10 -27.87
C THR A 5 6.24 -26.91 -27.07
N LYS A 6 6.88 -27.18 -25.94
CA LYS A 6 7.62 -26.23 -25.15
C LYS A 6 8.76 -25.64 -25.98
N LYS A 7 8.54 -24.47 -26.58
CA LYS A 7 9.53 -23.72 -27.34
C LYS A 7 10.69 -23.40 -26.38
N LYS A 8 11.84 -24.03 -26.56
CA LYS A 8 13.08 -23.67 -25.87
C LYS A 8 13.43 -22.24 -26.26
N ASN A 9 13.12 -21.24 -25.42
CA ASN A 9 13.56 -19.88 -25.66
C ASN A 9 15.09 -19.87 -25.69
N LYS A 10 15.66 -19.58 -26.82
CA LYS A 10 17.09 -19.29 -26.96
C LYS A 10 17.30 -17.96 -26.24
N ILE A 11 18.16 -17.98 -25.21
CA ILE A 11 18.56 -16.77 -24.47
C ILE A 11 19.17 -15.82 -25.49
N SER A 12 18.53 -14.66 -25.69
CA SER A 12 19.04 -13.61 -26.57
C SER A 12 20.15 -12.83 -25.87
N ILE A 13 21.07 -12.25 -26.65
CA ILE A 13 22.07 -11.31 -26.11
C ILE A 13 21.38 -10.18 -25.35
N PHE A 14 20.22 -9.74 -25.84
CA PHE A 14 19.38 -8.75 -25.16
C PHE A 14 18.96 -9.19 -23.75
N ASP A 15 18.54 -10.46 -23.58
CA ASP A 15 18.12 -11.00 -22.29
C ASP A 15 19.29 -11.00 -21.28
N VAL A 16 20.50 -11.32 -21.73
CA VAL A 16 21.69 -11.31 -20.88
C VAL A 16 22.06 -9.88 -20.48
N VAL A 17 22.08 -8.94 -21.43
CA VAL A 17 22.37 -7.52 -21.14
C VAL A 17 21.35 -6.93 -20.20
N ASN A 18 20.06 -7.20 -20.46
CA ASN A 18 18.97 -6.74 -19.60
C ASN A 18 19.08 -7.32 -18.19
N LEU A 19 19.40 -8.61 -18.07
CA LEU A 19 19.60 -9.26 -16.76
C LEU A 19 20.75 -8.62 -15.98
N ILE A 20 21.89 -8.38 -16.65
CA ILE A 20 23.04 -7.71 -16.01
C ILE A 20 22.66 -6.30 -15.57
N ALA A 21 21.99 -5.53 -16.41
CA ALA A 21 21.52 -4.18 -16.09
C ALA A 21 20.58 -4.19 -14.87
N MET A 22 19.61 -5.10 -14.83
CA MET A 22 18.69 -5.24 -13.70
C MET A 22 19.38 -5.65 -12.41
N ILE A 23 20.38 -6.55 -12.47
CA ILE A 23 21.19 -6.91 -11.30
C ILE A 23 21.98 -5.70 -10.80
N LEU A 24 22.63 -4.94 -11.69
CA LEU A 24 23.38 -3.74 -11.32
C LEU A 24 22.48 -2.69 -10.65
N VAL A 25 21.32 -2.41 -11.23
CA VAL A 25 20.33 -1.49 -10.63
C VAL A 25 19.88 -2.01 -9.26
N GLY A 26 19.59 -3.30 -9.13
CA GLY A 26 19.24 -3.91 -7.85
C GLY A 26 20.33 -3.78 -6.80
N LEU A 27 21.57 -4.01 -7.16
CA LEU A 27 22.72 -3.83 -6.25
C LEU A 27 22.88 -2.37 -5.81
N ILE A 28 22.76 -1.42 -6.74
CA ILE A 28 22.82 0.02 -6.41
C ILE A 28 21.72 0.41 -5.44
N MET A 29 20.49 -0.09 -5.64
CA MET A 29 19.35 0.17 -4.76
C MET A 29 19.52 -0.47 -3.36
N LEU A 30 20.24 -1.58 -3.26
CA LEU A 30 20.53 -2.22 -1.98
C LEU A 30 21.65 -1.54 -1.18
N MET A 31 22.55 -0.79 -1.83
CA MET A 31 23.68 -0.13 -1.17
C MET A 31 23.30 0.73 0.04
N PRO A 32 22.30 1.62 -0.02
CA PRO A 32 21.90 2.42 1.14
C PRO A 32 21.41 1.56 2.31
N ILE A 33 20.65 0.50 2.01
CA ILE A 33 20.11 -0.41 3.02
C ILE A 33 21.24 -1.17 3.71
N LEU A 34 22.18 -1.72 2.93
CA LEU A 34 23.36 -2.42 3.47
C LEU A 34 24.22 -1.50 4.33
N ASN A 35 24.42 -0.25 3.92
CA ASN A 35 25.14 0.74 4.72
C ASN A 35 24.45 1.00 6.06
N LEU A 36 23.11 1.12 6.07
CA LEU A 36 22.33 1.35 7.28
C LEU A 36 22.42 0.16 8.23
N VAL A 37 22.31 -1.06 7.71
CA VAL A 37 22.50 -2.30 8.48
C VAL A 37 23.93 -2.42 9.02
N ALA A 38 24.94 -2.15 8.20
CA ALA A 38 26.33 -2.17 8.64
C ALA A 38 26.59 -1.17 9.77
N LYS A 39 26.04 0.05 9.69
CA LYS A 39 26.12 1.06 10.76
C LYS A 39 25.42 0.63 12.04
N ALA A 40 24.25 0.01 11.95
CA ALA A 40 23.50 -0.47 13.11
C ALA A 40 24.27 -1.50 13.96
N PHE A 41 25.14 -2.28 13.33
CA PHE A 41 25.97 -3.27 13.98
C PHE A 41 27.42 -2.84 14.19
N SER A 42 27.77 -1.58 13.91
CA SER A 42 29.15 -1.07 14.07
C SER A 42 29.31 -0.26 15.36
N SER A 43 30.56 -0.20 15.85
CA SER A 43 30.89 0.67 16.99
C SER A 43 30.66 2.14 16.66
N GLU A 44 30.19 2.89 17.63
CA GLU A 44 29.86 4.32 17.51
C GLU A 44 31.02 5.15 16.95
N GLY A 45 32.24 4.91 17.42
CA GLY A 45 33.42 5.61 16.94
C GLY A 45 33.71 5.39 15.45
N ASN A 46 33.47 4.18 14.92
CA ASN A 46 33.67 3.90 13.50
C ASN A 46 32.54 4.53 12.63
N VAL A 47 31.32 4.60 13.17
CA VAL A 47 30.18 5.25 12.49
C VAL A 47 30.40 6.76 12.40
N ILE A 48 30.77 7.41 13.50
CA ILE A 48 31.05 8.86 13.56
C ILE A 48 32.26 9.22 12.66
N ALA A 49 33.28 8.36 12.63
CA ALA A 49 34.44 8.53 11.76
C ALA A 49 34.16 8.30 10.26
N GLY A 50 32.90 7.92 9.89
CA GLY A 50 32.51 7.69 8.50
C GLY A 50 33.18 6.47 7.83
N LYS A 51 33.80 5.57 8.61
CA LYS A 51 34.55 4.42 8.10
C LYS A 51 33.68 3.25 7.65
N VAL A 52 32.42 3.20 8.10
CA VAL A 52 31.50 2.09 7.82
C VAL A 52 30.81 2.30 6.47
N LEU A 53 31.11 1.41 5.52
CA LEU A 53 30.45 1.38 4.20
C LEU A 53 29.41 0.26 4.10
N PHE A 54 29.81 -0.96 3.80
CA PHE A 54 28.91 -2.11 3.60
C PHE A 54 29.13 -3.23 4.62
N TRP A 55 30.17 -3.14 5.43
CA TRP A 55 30.53 -4.15 6.41
C TRP A 55 30.65 -3.54 7.80
N PRO A 56 30.12 -4.19 8.84
CA PRO A 56 30.21 -3.68 10.20
C PRO A 56 31.66 -3.66 10.70
N LEU A 57 32.10 -2.54 11.26
CA LEU A 57 33.41 -2.36 11.86
C LEU A 57 33.28 -2.22 13.40
N GLY A 58 33.94 -3.15 14.12
CA GLY A 58 33.77 -3.23 15.57
C GLY A 58 32.36 -3.68 15.93
N PHE A 59 32.02 -4.92 15.54
CA PHE A 59 30.68 -5.48 15.69
C PHE A 59 30.14 -5.31 17.13
N GLN A 60 28.99 -4.68 17.25
CA GLN A 60 28.27 -4.52 18.52
C GLN A 60 26.75 -4.52 18.32
N THR A 61 26.04 -4.99 19.33
CA THR A 61 24.57 -4.98 19.35
C THR A 61 24.01 -3.96 20.36
N GLY A 62 24.91 -3.20 21.01
CA GLY A 62 24.54 -2.24 22.06
C GLY A 62 23.54 -1.20 21.58
N THR A 63 23.74 -0.63 20.39
CA THR A 63 22.85 0.37 19.80
C THR A 63 21.44 -0.19 19.58
N ILE A 64 21.33 -1.41 19.03
CA ILE A 64 20.04 -2.06 18.82
C ILE A 64 19.35 -2.34 20.14
N LYS A 65 20.09 -2.87 21.13
CA LYS A 65 19.56 -3.13 22.45
C LYS A 65 19.05 -1.81 23.10
N TYR A 66 19.82 -0.74 23.02
CA TYR A 66 19.44 0.56 23.53
C TYR A 66 18.13 1.04 22.91
N VAL A 67 18.00 1.03 21.58
CA VAL A 67 16.76 1.43 20.88
C VAL A 67 15.59 0.58 21.32
N LEU A 68 15.73 -0.75 21.36
CA LEU A 68 14.65 -1.66 21.75
C LEU A 68 14.22 -1.54 23.21
N THR A 69 15.13 -1.10 24.10
CA THR A 69 14.83 -0.90 25.53
C THR A 69 14.33 0.50 25.85
N THR A 70 14.40 1.43 24.91
CA THR A 70 13.91 2.80 25.08
C THR A 70 12.37 2.82 25.10
N PRO A 71 11.72 3.38 26.15
CA PRO A 71 10.26 3.37 26.29
C PRO A 71 9.53 4.00 25.10
N GLU A 72 10.12 5.04 24.52
CA GLU A 72 9.58 5.75 23.34
C GLU A 72 9.50 4.85 22.10
N PHE A 73 10.40 3.89 21.97
CA PHE A 73 10.35 2.91 20.87
C PHE A 73 9.12 2.01 21.00
N GLY A 74 8.87 1.48 22.20
CA GLY A 74 7.72 0.61 22.44
C GLY A 74 6.38 1.32 22.17
N THR A 75 6.23 2.56 22.65
CA THR A 75 5.02 3.36 22.43
C THR A 75 4.85 3.72 20.95
N SER A 76 5.92 4.15 20.28
CA SER A 76 5.89 4.48 18.85
C SER A 76 5.56 3.26 17.98
N PHE A 77 6.11 2.10 18.34
CA PHE A 77 5.80 0.85 17.66
C PHE A 77 4.32 0.47 17.79
N LEU A 78 3.77 0.52 19.01
CA LEU A 78 2.36 0.25 19.25
C LEU A 78 1.44 1.23 18.51
N VAL A 79 1.76 2.53 18.51
CA VAL A 79 1.01 3.53 17.74
C VAL A 79 1.06 3.20 16.24
N THR A 80 2.23 2.88 15.71
CA THR A 80 2.39 2.53 14.29
C THR A 80 1.56 1.30 13.93
N VAL A 81 1.63 0.23 14.73
CA VAL A 81 0.84 -0.99 14.51
C VAL A 81 -0.67 -0.68 14.55
N THR A 82 -1.10 0.10 15.55
CA THR A 82 -2.51 0.48 15.69
C THR A 82 -3.00 1.29 14.49
N VAL A 83 -2.25 2.32 14.09
CA VAL A 83 -2.58 3.16 12.92
C VAL A 83 -2.60 2.33 11.64
N THR A 84 -1.62 1.43 11.47
CA THR A 84 -1.55 0.58 10.28
C THR A 84 -2.75 -0.35 10.19
N ILE A 85 -3.08 -1.06 11.27
CA ILE A 85 -4.19 -2.01 11.26
C ILE A 85 -5.53 -1.28 11.10
N THR A 86 -5.80 -0.27 11.93
CA THR A 86 -7.08 0.46 11.89
C THR A 86 -7.24 1.27 10.61
N GLY A 87 -6.18 1.93 10.16
CA GLY A 87 -6.16 2.68 8.91
C GLY A 87 -6.36 1.79 7.69
N THR A 88 -5.70 0.63 7.63
CA THR A 88 -5.86 -0.31 6.51
C THR A 88 -7.26 -0.89 6.47
N ILE A 89 -7.79 -1.36 7.61
CA ILE A 89 -9.16 -1.88 7.67
C ILE A 89 -10.16 -0.81 7.26
N GLY A 90 -10.04 0.41 7.80
CA GLY A 90 -10.91 1.52 7.46
C GLY A 90 -10.82 1.92 5.97
N ALA A 91 -9.61 2.01 5.44
CA ALA A 91 -9.37 2.32 4.03
C ALA A 91 -9.97 1.25 3.10
N MET A 92 -9.77 -0.04 3.42
CA MET A 92 -10.34 -1.14 2.64
C MET A 92 -11.87 -1.10 2.66
N LEU A 93 -12.48 -0.98 3.84
CA LEU A 93 -13.94 -0.91 3.97
C LEU A 93 -14.54 0.24 3.18
N LEU A 94 -14.01 1.46 3.37
CA LEU A 94 -14.50 2.64 2.64
C LEU A 94 -14.32 2.51 1.13
N THR A 95 -13.15 2.05 0.70
CA THR A 95 -12.84 1.92 -0.73
C THR A 95 -13.73 0.86 -1.39
N VAL A 96 -13.89 -0.30 -0.78
CA VAL A 96 -14.71 -1.40 -1.32
C VAL A 96 -16.19 -1.01 -1.34
N MET A 97 -16.68 -0.39 -0.25
CA MET A 97 -18.08 0.08 -0.16
C MET A 97 -18.39 1.19 -1.19
N ALA A 98 -17.42 2.04 -1.52
CA ALA A 98 -17.58 3.06 -2.55
C ALA A 98 -17.41 2.50 -3.96
N ALA A 99 -16.49 1.57 -4.17
CA ALA A 99 -16.18 0.98 -5.47
C ALA A 99 -17.30 0.10 -6.01
N TYR A 100 -17.97 -0.67 -5.15
CA TYR A 100 -19.01 -1.61 -5.57
C TYR A 100 -20.19 -0.92 -6.27
N PRO A 101 -20.88 0.09 -5.68
CA PRO A 101 -21.96 0.76 -6.40
C PRO A 101 -21.46 1.49 -7.65
N LEU A 102 -20.24 2.03 -7.64
CA LEU A 102 -19.65 2.71 -8.81
C LEU A 102 -19.26 1.75 -9.93
N SER A 103 -19.14 0.45 -9.67
CA SER A 103 -18.97 -0.55 -10.72
C SER A 103 -20.25 -0.83 -11.50
N LYS A 104 -21.42 -0.54 -10.92
CA LYS A 104 -22.71 -0.85 -11.55
C LYS A 104 -23.13 0.19 -12.59
N PRO A 105 -23.43 -0.22 -13.84
CA PRO A 105 -23.82 0.70 -14.92
C PRO A 105 -25.07 1.53 -14.62
N HIS A 106 -26.00 0.96 -13.86
CA HIS A 106 -27.32 1.58 -13.60
C HIS A 106 -27.31 2.54 -12.40
N LEU A 107 -26.16 2.78 -11.74
CA LEU A 107 -26.09 3.75 -10.65
C LEU A 107 -26.40 5.17 -11.16
N ILE A 108 -27.44 5.78 -10.59
CA ILE A 108 -27.82 7.16 -10.91
C ILE A 108 -26.68 8.09 -10.47
N GLY A 109 -26.22 8.95 -11.38
CA GLY A 109 -25.14 9.89 -11.09
C GLY A 109 -23.71 9.27 -11.13
N ARG A 110 -23.55 8.02 -11.53
CA ARG A 110 -22.26 7.31 -11.63
C ARG A 110 -21.15 8.16 -12.27
N LYS A 111 -21.42 8.75 -13.43
CA LYS A 111 -20.45 9.59 -14.15
C LYS A 111 -20.00 10.79 -13.33
N PHE A 112 -20.92 11.44 -12.63
CA PHE A 112 -20.63 12.61 -11.79
C PHE A 112 -19.65 12.21 -10.65
N PHE A 113 -19.92 11.14 -9.91
CA PHE A 113 -19.03 10.67 -8.87
C PHE A 113 -17.66 10.24 -9.41
N LEU A 114 -17.61 9.54 -10.55
CA LEU A 114 -16.35 9.18 -11.17
C LEU A 114 -15.51 10.40 -11.54
N TYR A 115 -16.13 11.46 -12.09
CA TYR A 115 -15.42 12.71 -12.39
C TYR A 115 -14.89 13.40 -11.12
N ILE A 116 -15.64 13.40 -10.03
CA ILE A 116 -15.16 13.93 -8.75
C ILE A 116 -13.91 13.16 -8.28
N PHE A 117 -13.93 11.84 -8.32
CA PHE A 117 -12.78 11.04 -7.89
C PHE A 117 -11.57 11.20 -8.82
N VAL A 118 -11.79 11.34 -10.14
CA VAL A 118 -10.71 11.69 -11.07
C VAL A 118 -10.13 13.07 -10.74
N PHE A 119 -11.00 14.05 -10.48
CA PHE A 119 -10.57 15.39 -10.10
C PHE A 119 -9.71 15.37 -8.82
N ILE A 120 -10.17 14.67 -7.77
CA ILE A 120 -9.41 14.52 -6.51
C ILE A 120 -8.07 13.80 -6.74
N MET A 121 -8.02 12.85 -7.67
CA MET A 121 -6.79 12.12 -8.01
C MET A 121 -5.75 13.03 -8.69
N LEU A 122 -6.21 13.97 -9.53
CA LEU A 122 -5.33 14.88 -10.30
C LEU A 122 -4.96 16.14 -9.51
N PHE A 123 -5.84 16.62 -8.63
CA PHE A 123 -5.67 17.86 -7.90
C PHE A 123 -5.51 17.58 -6.40
N SER A 124 -4.31 17.82 -5.89
CA SER A 124 -4.03 17.78 -4.46
C SER A 124 -4.12 19.18 -3.87
N ALA A 125 -4.82 19.32 -2.77
CA ALA A 125 -4.91 20.60 -2.03
C ALA A 125 -3.55 21.04 -1.46
N GLY A 126 -2.61 20.11 -1.33
CA GLY A 126 -1.32 20.36 -0.73
C GLY A 126 -1.33 20.25 0.81
N MET A 127 -0.16 20.51 1.41
CA MET A 127 0.05 20.28 2.85
C MET A 127 -0.67 21.33 3.71
N VAL A 128 -0.66 22.61 3.30
CA VAL A 128 -1.19 23.70 4.13
C VAL A 128 -2.70 23.62 4.30
N PRO A 129 -3.53 23.49 3.25
CA PRO A 129 -4.97 23.30 3.40
C PRO A 129 -5.35 22.06 4.22
N ASN A 130 -4.64 20.94 4.03
CA ASN A 130 -4.85 19.75 4.83
C ASN A 130 -4.57 19.99 6.32
N TYR A 131 -3.49 20.68 6.66
CA TYR A 131 -3.18 21.04 8.03
C TYR A 131 -4.25 21.93 8.67
N ILE A 132 -4.74 22.95 7.92
CA ILE A 132 -5.81 23.84 8.40
C ILE A 132 -7.09 23.02 8.65
N LEU A 133 -7.45 22.10 7.75
CA LEU A 133 -8.60 21.23 7.91
C LEU A 133 -8.47 20.37 9.20
N PHE A 134 -7.36 19.69 9.40
CA PHE A 134 -7.14 18.87 10.60
C PHE A 134 -7.16 19.72 11.88
N ARG A 135 -6.63 20.93 11.82
CA ARG A 135 -6.68 21.87 12.94
C ARG A 135 -8.10 22.33 13.27
N THR A 136 -8.89 22.65 12.25
CA THR A 136 -10.31 23.06 12.41
C THR A 136 -11.17 21.92 12.97
N LEU A 137 -10.87 20.67 12.57
CA LEU A 137 -11.53 19.47 13.08
C LEU A 137 -11.01 19.01 14.47
N HIS A 138 -10.09 19.74 15.08
CA HIS A 138 -9.45 19.41 16.35
C HIS A 138 -8.75 18.03 16.36
N LEU A 139 -8.27 17.59 15.19
CA LEU A 139 -7.58 16.31 15.03
C LEU A 139 -6.05 16.39 15.14
N THR A 140 -5.48 17.60 15.29
CA THR A 140 -4.03 17.78 15.47
C THR A 140 -3.55 17.08 16.74
N ASN A 141 -2.37 16.44 16.66
CA ASN A 141 -1.76 15.65 17.73
C ASN A 141 -2.61 14.44 18.20
N THR A 142 -3.47 13.91 17.35
CA THR A 142 -4.23 12.69 17.62
C THR A 142 -3.87 11.57 16.64
N ILE A 143 -4.07 10.33 17.09
CA ILE A 143 -3.91 9.15 16.22
C ILE A 143 -4.88 9.20 15.03
N PHE A 144 -6.05 9.83 15.22
CA PHE A 144 -7.04 9.99 14.15
C PHE A 144 -6.55 10.81 12.96
N ALA A 145 -5.67 11.81 13.20
CA ALA A 145 -5.06 12.56 12.10
C ALA A 145 -4.26 11.64 11.17
N LEU A 146 -3.51 10.69 11.73
CA LEU A 146 -2.73 9.71 10.96
C LEU A 146 -3.63 8.73 10.22
N ILE A 147 -4.68 8.23 10.88
CA ILE A 147 -5.63 7.29 10.28
C ILE A 147 -6.38 7.95 9.13
N PHE A 148 -6.99 9.12 9.34
CA PHE A 148 -7.82 9.76 8.32
C PHE A 148 -7.04 10.31 7.13
N SER A 149 -5.78 10.72 7.34
CA SER A 149 -4.94 11.20 6.22
C SER A 149 -4.67 10.14 5.16
N GLY A 150 -4.65 8.85 5.55
CA GLY A 150 -4.41 7.72 4.66
C GLY A 150 -5.66 6.90 4.32
N MET A 151 -6.85 7.27 4.84
CA MET A 151 -8.03 6.39 4.82
C MET A 151 -8.69 6.27 3.44
N PHE A 152 -8.43 7.19 2.52
CA PHE A 152 -9.05 7.16 1.20
C PHE A 152 -8.05 7.44 0.08
N SER A 153 -8.08 6.59 -0.96
CA SER A 153 -7.31 6.75 -2.18
C SER A 153 -8.20 6.57 -3.41
N SER A 154 -8.33 7.62 -4.22
CA SER A 154 -9.07 7.53 -5.48
C SER A 154 -8.46 6.51 -6.43
N PHE A 155 -7.13 6.33 -6.43
CA PHE A 155 -6.47 5.32 -7.24
C PHE A 155 -6.91 3.90 -6.84
N ASN A 156 -6.91 3.58 -5.55
CA ASN A 156 -7.36 2.28 -5.05
C ASN A 156 -8.85 2.05 -5.34
N LEU A 157 -9.67 3.11 -5.25
CA LEU A 157 -11.08 3.04 -5.61
C LEU A 157 -11.26 2.62 -7.07
N PHE A 158 -10.55 3.23 -8.01
CA PHE A 158 -10.62 2.85 -9.43
C PHE A 158 -10.10 1.45 -9.68
N LEU A 159 -9.05 1.02 -8.98
CA LEU A 159 -8.51 -0.32 -9.10
C LEU A 159 -9.56 -1.38 -8.70
N ILE A 160 -10.15 -1.22 -7.51
CA ILE A 160 -11.18 -2.15 -7.00
C ILE A 160 -12.46 -2.07 -7.83
N LYS A 161 -12.89 -0.87 -8.23
CA LYS A 161 -14.05 -0.67 -9.11
C LYS A 161 -13.86 -1.41 -10.44
N ASN A 162 -12.70 -1.29 -11.07
CA ASN A 162 -12.41 -1.99 -12.32
C ASN A 162 -12.40 -3.52 -12.12
N TYR A 163 -11.87 -3.99 -10.99
CA TYR A 163 -11.96 -5.41 -10.65
C TYR A 163 -13.41 -5.89 -10.56
N PHE A 164 -14.27 -5.17 -9.85
CA PHE A 164 -15.70 -5.52 -9.75
C PHE A 164 -16.42 -5.52 -11.10
N GLU A 165 -15.99 -4.71 -12.06
CA GLU A 165 -16.54 -4.72 -13.43
C GLU A 165 -16.16 -5.96 -14.22
N THR A 166 -15.11 -6.68 -13.83
CA THR A 166 -14.71 -7.94 -14.47
C THR A 166 -15.51 -9.16 -13.98
N LEU A 167 -16.22 -9.02 -12.86
CA LEU A 167 -17.01 -10.11 -12.30
C LEU A 167 -18.25 -10.38 -13.17
N PRO A 168 -18.57 -11.68 -13.43
CA PRO A 168 -19.74 -12.02 -14.21
C PRO A 168 -21.06 -11.59 -13.54
N GLU A 169 -21.86 -10.77 -14.19
CA GLU A 169 -23.16 -10.30 -13.67
C GLU A 169 -24.12 -11.43 -13.34
N VAL A 170 -24.01 -12.56 -14.06
CA VAL A 170 -24.85 -13.75 -13.87
C VAL A 170 -24.85 -14.25 -12.42
N ILE A 171 -23.72 -14.11 -11.72
CA ILE A 171 -23.60 -14.56 -10.30
C ILE A 171 -24.48 -13.68 -9.38
N GLU A 172 -24.49 -12.37 -9.62
CA GLU A 172 -25.31 -11.43 -8.86
C GLU A 172 -26.81 -11.58 -9.21
N GLU A 173 -27.12 -11.83 -10.49
CA GLU A 173 -28.47 -12.09 -10.95
C GLU A 173 -29.06 -13.37 -10.34
N ALA A 174 -28.29 -14.45 -10.29
CA ALA A 174 -28.68 -15.69 -9.65
C ALA A 174 -28.99 -15.47 -8.16
N ALA A 175 -28.08 -14.78 -7.44
CA ALA A 175 -28.31 -14.47 -6.03
C ALA A 175 -29.53 -13.56 -5.81
N ARG A 176 -29.85 -12.69 -6.77
CA ARG A 176 -31.04 -11.82 -6.72
C ARG A 176 -32.34 -12.62 -6.96
N ILE A 177 -32.31 -13.61 -7.84
CA ILE A 177 -33.44 -14.54 -8.06
C ILE A 177 -33.68 -15.37 -6.78
N ASP A 178 -32.62 -15.76 -6.07
CA ASP A 178 -32.71 -16.44 -4.76
C ASP A 178 -33.20 -15.52 -3.62
N GLY A 179 -33.58 -14.27 -3.91
CA GLY A 179 -34.13 -13.31 -2.95
C GLY A 179 -33.07 -12.64 -2.08
N ALA A 180 -31.78 -12.67 -2.44
CA ALA A 180 -30.77 -11.96 -1.69
C ALA A 180 -30.86 -10.44 -1.89
N SER A 181 -30.82 -9.68 -0.78
CA SER A 181 -30.74 -8.22 -0.83
C SER A 181 -29.38 -7.75 -1.38
N ASN A 182 -29.30 -6.52 -1.90
CA ASN A 182 -28.06 -5.95 -2.44
C ASN A 182 -26.90 -6.01 -1.43
N MET A 183 -27.16 -5.78 -0.15
CA MET A 183 -26.14 -5.91 0.92
C MET A 183 -25.67 -7.35 1.10
N ARG A 184 -26.59 -8.31 1.04
CA ARG A 184 -26.24 -9.72 1.13
C ARG A 184 -25.43 -10.19 -0.07
N ILE A 185 -25.79 -9.74 -1.28
CA ILE A 185 -25.01 -10.00 -2.50
C ILE A 185 -23.61 -9.43 -2.35
N PHE A 186 -23.49 -8.19 -1.90
CA PHE A 186 -22.19 -7.55 -1.71
C PHE A 186 -21.30 -8.30 -0.71
N PHE A 187 -21.76 -8.54 0.53
CA PHE A 187 -20.91 -9.13 1.57
C PHE A 187 -20.69 -10.64 1.43
N SER A 188 -21.69 -11.38 0.91
CA SER A 188 -21.63 -12.84 0.89
C SER A 188 -21.24 -13.43 -0.47
N VAL A 189 -21.37 -12.67 -1.56
CA VAL A 189 -21.10 -13.15 -2.91
C VAL A 189 -19.92 -12.40 -3.54
N VAL A 190 -20.01 -11.07 -3.61
CA VAL A 190 -19.02 -10.26 -4.35
C VAL A 190 -17.72 -10.06 -3.57
N LEU A 191 -17.81 -9.74 -2.29
CA LEU A 191 -16.64 -9.44 -1.47
C LEU A 191 -15.70 -10.64 -1.25
N PRO A 192 -16.18 -11.90 -1.15
CA PRO A 192 -15.31 -13.07 -1.01
C PRO A 192 -14.64 -13.53 -2.32
N MET A 193 -15.06 -12.99 -3.48
CA MET A 193 -14.48 -13.29 -4.81
C MET A 193 -13.24 -12.46 -5.10
#